data_5d09d48396375f41ef026a7d8341ca0f
#
_entry.id   5d09d48396375f41ef026a7d8341ca0f
#
_cell.length_a   1.000
_cell.length_b   1.000
_cell.length_c   1.000
_cell.angle_alpha   90.00
_cell.angle_beta   90.00
_cell.angle_gamma   90.00
#
_symmetry.space_group_name_H-M   'P 1'
#
loop_
_entity.id
_entity.type
_entity.pdbx_description
1 polymer ?
#
loop_
_entity_poly.entity_id
_entity_poly.type
_entity_poly.pdbx_seq_one_letter_code
_entity_poly.pdbx_strand_id
1 'polypeptide(L)'
;MKIGVTCYPSVGGSGIIATELALKMAELGHEIHFISSSVPFRLNGNIPNIYVHTVEINDYNVFKYRPYDITLASKISEVIDTHQLDVIHMHYAIPHAVAGILANHMSQRKVGIVTTLHGTDITVLGHDRSLERAIRFGIEKSDITTAVSESLKQETIDIVYPDKDIVTIYNFVDEDKFNMETREQIKKEMKARYGIKEDTKVIMHSSNFRKIKRIDTIVRAFNEVQKEVDSVLVLVGDGPEAMTVKSLSQSLGIEDKVLLVGQQSDVVSLYKMSDLFMLLSEKESFGLALLEAMNCGSVPIGSNAGGIKEVIQHGKTGQIVDVGDYNAAAKYAIELLINEDKYNTFQQNMIKDIKTRFSEGKIVNEYLELYQSLIQENDNE
;
A
#
# COMPACT_ATOMS: atom_id res chain seq x y z
N MET A 1 20.53 -0.71 -15.40
CA MET A 1 20.90 -1.36 -14.13
C MET A 1 20.22 -2.72 -14.03
N LYS A 2 20.85 -3.64 -13.32
CA LYS A 2 20.27 -4.95 -12.95
C LYS A 2 19.90 -4.93 -11.47
N ILE A 3 18.62 -5.00 -11.20
CA ILE A 3 18.04 -4.73 -9.87
C ILE A 3 17.43 -6.02 -9.31
N GLY A 4 17.91 -6.49 -8.16
CA GLY A 4 17.28 -7.57 -7.41
C GLY A 4 16.16 -7.03 -6.51
N VAL A 5 14.97 -7.61 -6.57
CA VAL A 5 13.82 -7.19 -5.74
C VAL A 5 13.33 -8.37 -4.90
N THR A 6 13.21 -8.17 -3.59
CA THR A 6 12.68 -9.19 -2.69
C THR A 6 11.50 -8.64 -1.91
N CYS A 7 10.34 -9.27 -2.06
CA CYS A 7 9.11 -8.92 -1.36
C CYS A 7 8.28 -10.17 -1.05
N TYR A 8 7.30 -10.04 -0.15
CA TYR A 8 6.27 -11.07 -0.03
C TYR A 8 5.38 -11.06 -1.28
N PRO A 9 5.10 -12.21 -1.90
CA PRO A 9 4.26 -12.32 -3.10
C PRO A 9 2.76 -12.21 -2.77
N SER A 10 2.40 -11.40 -1.77
CA SER A 10 1.04 -11.28 -1.24
C SER A 10 0.26 -10.14 -1.89
N VAL A 11 -1.08 -10.23 -1.81
CA VAL A 11 -2.04 -9.20 -2.27
C VAL A 11 -2.01 -7.93 -1.37
N GLY A 12 -1.08 -7.83 -0.43
CA GLY A 12 -0.93 -6.67 0.47
C GLY A 12 -0.25 -5.47 -0.20
N GLY A 13 -0.45 -4.28 0.34
CA GLY A 13 0.08 -3.02 -0.21
C GLY A 13 1.58 -3.04 -0.51
N SER A 14 2.40 -3.68 0.34
CA SER A 14 3.84 -3.81 0.13
C SER A 14 4.21 -4.62 -1.11
N GLY A 15 3.55 -5.77 -1.32
CA GLY A 15 3.77 -6.60 -2.51
C GLY A 15 3.30 -5.90 -3.79
N ILE A 16 2.22 -5.14 -3.70
CA ILE A 16 1.72 -4.32 -4.81
C ILE A 16 2.76 -3.25 -5.17
N ILE A 17 3.23 -2.45 -4.22
CA ILE A 17 4.20 -1.38 -4.46
C ILE A 17 5.53 -1.93 -4.99
N ALA A 18 6.05 -3.00 -4.39
CA ALA A 18 7.28 -3.64 -4.88
C ALA A 18 7.16 -4.06 -6.35
N THR A 19 6.00 -4.62 -6.71
CA THR A 19 5.76 -5.09 -8.07
C THR A 19 5.56 -3.93 -9.05
N GLU A 20 4.75 -2.92 -8.71
CA GLU A 20 4.52 -1.75 -9.57
C GLU A 20 5.81 -0.95 -9.79
N LEU A 21 6.62 -0.73 -8.74
CA LEU A 21 7.91 -0.07 -8.86
C LEU A 21 8.84 -0.83 -9.83
N ALA A 22 8.90 -2.15 -9.70
CA ALA A 22 9.72 -2.98 -10.55
C ALA A 22 9.23 -3.01 -12.00
N LEU A 23 7.91 -3.03 -12.23
CA LEU A 23 7.31 -2.94 -13.56
C LEU A 23 7.70 -1.62 -14.26
N LYS A 24 7.58 -0.50 -13.55
CA LYS A 24 7.94 0.81 -14.10
C LYS A 24 9.44 0.94 -14.39
N MET A 25 10.30 0.38 -13.56
CA MET A 25 11.73 0.33 -13.83
C MET A 25 12.07 -0.56 -15.04
N ALA A 26 11.34 -1.68 -15.23
CA ALA A 26 11.52 -2.53 -16.40
C ALA A 26 11.07 -1.83 -17.70
N GLU A 27 9.99 -1.04 -17.66
CA GLU A 27 9.54 -0.18 -18.76
C GLU A 27 10.60 0.87 -19.15
N LEU A 28 11.37 1.36 -18.17
CA LEU A 28 12.50 2.28 -18.39
C LEU A 28 13.78 1.56 -18.87
N GLY A 29 13.73 0.24 -19.13
CA GLY A 29 14.83 -0.53 -19.68
C GLY A 29 15.80 -1.11 -18.63
N HIS A 30 15.44 -1.11 -17.36
CA HIS A 30 16.22 -1.80 -16.33
C HIS A 30 15.86 -3.29 -16.28
N GLU A 31 16.84 -4.14 -15.96
CA GLU A 31 16.67 -5.58 -15.79
C GLU A 31 16.30 -5.89 -14.35
N ILE A 32 15.13 -6.51 -14.12
CA ILE A 32 14.58 -6.76 -12.79
C ILE A 32 14.60 -8.24 -12.47
N HIS A 33 15.15 -8.60 -11.34
CA HIS A 33 15.21 -9.95 -10.81
C HIS A 33 14.40 -10.07 -9.52
N PHE A 34 13.15 -10.57 -9.61
CA PHE A 34 12.36 -10.89 -8.42
C PHE A 34 12.85 -12.16 -7.77
N ILE A 35 13.12 -12.11 -6.46
CA ILE A 35 13.54 -13.25 -5.64
C ILE A 35 12.52 -13.43 -4.52
N SER A 36 11.63 -14.41 -4.66
CA SER A 36 10.51 -14.59 -3.74
C SER A 36 10.03 -16.04 -3.68
N SER A 37 9.18 -16.39 -2.72
CA SER A 37 8.65 -17.77 -2.55
C SER A 37 7.67 -18.21 -3.63
N SER A 38 7.08 -17.26 -4.37
CA SER A 38 6.22 -17.51 -5.54
C SER A 38 6.18 -16.27 -6.43
N VAL A 39 5.58 -16.40 -7.60
CA VAL A 39 5.40 -15.25 -8.52
C VAL A 39 4.55 -14.17 -7.83
N PRO A 40 5.00 -12.90 -7.77
CA PRO A 40 4.22 -11.81 -7.22
C PRO A 40 2.85 -11.66 -7.90
N PHE A 41 1.84 -11.30 -7.11
CA PHE A 41 0.42 -11.30 -7.52
C PHE A 41 0.11 -10.53 -8.82
N ARG A 42 0.82 -9.43 -9.09
CA ARG A 42 0.59 -8.58 -10.29
C ARG A 42 1.48 -8.92 -11.48
N LEU A 43 2.40 -9.86 -11.33
CA LEU A 43 3.23 -10.33 -12.44
C LEU A 43 2.48 -11.43 -13.21
N ASN A 44 1.74 -11.04 -14.23
CA ASN A 44 1.02 -11.96 -15.10
C ASN A 44 1.70 -12.07 -16.47
N GLY A 45 2.06 -13.29 -16.88
CA GLY A 45 2.67 -13.54 -18.17
C GLY A 45 4.18 -13.24 -18.24
N ASN A 46 4.70 -13.21 -19.48
CA ASN A 46 6.11 -12.91 -19.74
C ASN A 46 6.25 -11.40 -19.99
N ILE A 47 6.85 -10.69 -19.03
CA ILE A 47 7.06 -9.24 -19.10
C ILE A 47 8.52 -9.00 -19.49
N PRO A 48 8.81 -8.17 -20.50
CA PRO A 48 10.18 -7.86 -20.90
C PRO A 48 11.00 -7.32 -19.71
N ASN A 49 12.27 -7.72 -19.63
CA ASN A 49 13.22 -7.31 -18.60
C ASN A 49 12.87 -7.75 -17.17
N ILE A 50 11.89 -8.64 -16.98
CA ILE A 50 11.55 -9.17 -15.65
C ILE A 50 11.82 -10.68 -15.59
N TYR A 51 12.59 -11.09 -14.59
CA TYR A 51 12.95 -12.46 -14.29
C TYR A 51 12.50 -12.83 -12.89
N VAL A 52 11.91 -14.00 -12.70
CA VAL A 52 11.45 -14.47 -11.39
C VAL A 52 12.28 -15.67 -10.95
N HIS A 53 12.89 -15.56 -9.77
CA HIS A 53 13.68 -16.61 -9.12
C HIS A 53 12.93 -17.12 -7.91
N THR A 54 12.34 -18.29 -8.01
CA THR A 54 11.57 -18.89 -6.92
C THR A 54 12.49 -19.46 -5.86
N VAL A 55 12.22 -19.14 -4.60
CA VAL A 55 12.90 -19.71 -3.43
C VAL A 55 12.22 -21.00 -3.06
N GLU A 56 12.85 -22.12 -3.40
CA GLU A 56 12.37 -23.45 -3.04
C GLU A 56 12.89 -23.84 -1.65
N ILE A 57 11.98 -24.19 -0.75
CA ILE A 57 12.31 -24.60 0.61
C ILE A 57 12.05 -26.08 0.76
N ASN A 58 13.11 -26.85 0.84
CA ASN A 58 13.02 -28.29 1.07
C ASN A 58 12.63 -28.61 2.51
N ASP A 59 11.76 -29.60 2.66
CA ASP A 59 11.40 -30.15 3.96
C ASP A 59 12.49 -31.16 4.41
N TYR A 60 13.18 -30.80 5.49
CA TYR A 60 14.08 -31.72 6.17
C TYR A 60 13.50 -32.10 7.53
N ASN A 61 13.40 -33.39 7.82
CA ASN A 61 12.84 -33.89 9.08
C ASN A 61 13.59 -33.41 10.35
N VAL A 62 14.84 -32.92 10.19
CA VAL A 62 15.64 -32.35 11.27
C VAL A 62 15.17 -30.95 11.70
N PHE A 63 14.56 -30.21 10.79
CA PHE A 63 14.10 -28.86 11.10
C PHE A 63 12.62 -28.86 11.53
N LYS A 64 12.36 -28.36 12.74
CA LYS A 64 11.00 -28.15 13.24
C LYS A 64 10.25 -27.10 12.38
N TYR A 65 10.97 -26.10 11.88
CA TYR A 65 10.47 -25.04 11.01
C TYR A 65 11.35 -24.95 9.77
N ARG A 66 10.75 -24.65 8.63
CA ARG A 66 11.46 -24.49 7.37
C ARG A 66 12.44 -23.30 7.46
N PRO A 67 13.70 -23.44 7.07
CA PRO A 67 14.71 -22.38 7.17
C PRO A 67 14.57 -21.34 6.04
N TYR A 68 13.43 -20.67 5.97
CA TYR A 68 13.09 -19.73 4.88
C TYR A 68 14.16 -18.63 4.71
N ASP A 69 14.53 -17.98 5.79
CA ASP A 69 15.41 -16.80 5.75
C ASP A 69 16.81 -17.13 5.22
N ILE A 70 17.34 -18.28 5.62
CA ILE A 70 18.65 -18.76 5.14
C ILE A 70 18.58 -19.20 3.67
N THR A 71 17.50 -19.89 3.28
CA THR A 71 17.29 -20.31 1.88
C THR A 71 17.11 -19.09 0.97
N LEU A 72 16.38 -18.07 1.44
CA LEU A 72 16.22 -16.82 0.75
C LEU A 72 17.57 -16.10 0.57
N ALA A 73 18.37 -15.98 1.62
CA ALA A 73 19.71 -15.38 1.57
C ALA A 73 20.63 -16.10 0.57
N SER A 74 20.61 -17.44 0.58
CA SER A 74 21.37 -18.24 -0.37
C SER A 74 20.93 -18.00 -1.81
N LYS A 75 19.62 -17.92 -2.06
CA LYS A 75 19.09 -17.65 -3.41
C LYS A 75 19.41 -16.24 -3.88
N ILE A 76 19.32 -15.23 -3.01
CA ILE A 76 19.72 -13.85 -3.33
C ILE A 76 21.20 -13.82 -3.72
N SER A 77 22.09 -14.47 -2.95
CA SER A 77 23.52 -14.55 -3.24
C SER A 77 23.80 -15.19 -4.61
N GLU A 78 23.15 -16.31 -4.90
CA GLU A 78 23.24 -16.98 -6.21
C GLU A 78 22.84 -16.04 -7.36
N VAL A 79 21.74 -15.31 -7.20
CA VAL A 79 21.23 -14.37 -8.23
C VAL A 79 22.17 -13.17 -8.39
N ILE A 80 22.71 -12.61 -7.31
CA ILE A 80 23.71 -11.55 -7.36
C ILE A 80 24.90 -11.97 -8.25
N ASP A 81 25.48 -13.14 -7.97
CA ASP A 81 26.68 -13.59 -8.65
C ASP A 81 26.40 -14.06 -10.08
N THR A 82 25.30 -14.78 -10.32
CA THR A 82 24.95 -15.32 -11.65
C THR A 82 24.55 -14.22 -12.64
N HIS A 83 23.76 -13.26 -12.19
CA HIS A 83 23.22 -12.22 -13.06
C HIS A 83 23.99 -10.89 -12.97
N GLN A 84 25.00 -10.81 -12.09
CA GLN A 84 25.81 -9.62 -11.89
C GLN A 84 24.96 -8.40 -11.54
N LEU A 85 24.14 -8.53 -10.48
CA LEU A 85 23.26 -7.45 -10.03
C LEU A 85 24.07 -6.21 -9.64
N ASP A 86 23.49 -5.05 -9.84
CA ASP A 86 24.09 -3.75 -9.47
C ASP A 86 23.60 -3.30 -8.07
N VAL A 87 22.35 -3.61 -7.73
CA VAL A 87 21.70 -3.24 -6.46
C VAL A 87 20.65 -4.28 -6.08
N ILE A 88 20.38 -4.44 -4.79
CA ILE A 88 19.26 -5.23 -4.29
C ILE A 88 18.31 -4.34 -3.47
N HIS A 89 17.01 -4.47 -3.70
CA HIS A 89 15.97 -3.75 -2.99
C HIS A 89 15.12 -4.71 -2.17
N MET A 90 15.23 -4.58 -0.86
CA MET A 90 14.55 -5.40 0.13
C MET A 90 13.30 -4.68 0.63
N HIS A 91 12.13 -5.30 0.49
CA HIS A 91 10.90 -4.79 1.07
C HIS A 91 10.65 -5.48 2.41
N TYR A 92 10.66 -4.71 3.49
CA TYR A 92 10.68 -5.06 4.91
C TYR A 92 12.07 -5.24 5.54
N ALA A 93 12.21 -4.70 6.75
CA ALA A 93 13.42 -4.88 7.58
C ALA A 93 13.68 -6.35 7.90
N ILE A 94 12.64 -7.12 8.16
CA ILE A 94 12.68 -8.56 8.36
C ILE A 94 11.57 -9.27 7.56
N PRO A 95 11.84 -10.43 7.00
CA PRO A 95 13.14 -11.11 6.95
C PRO A 95 14.05 -10.59 5.83
N HIS A 96 13.54 -9.75 4.91
CA HIS A 96 14.15 -9.49 3.62
C HIS A 96 15.46 -8.72 3.73
N ALA A 97 15.53 -7.60 4.49
CA ALA A 97 16.78 -6.87 4.65
C ALA A 97 17.87 -7.74 5.30
N VAL A 98 17.53 -8.47 6.36
CA VAL A 98 18.47 -9.36 7.03
C VAL A 98 18.98 -10.46 6.07
N ALA A 99 18.09 -11.05 5.26
CA ALA A 99 18.47 -12.03 4.25
C ALA A 99 19.34 -11.40 3.14
N GLY A 100 19.02 -10.17 2.70
CA GLY A 100 19.82 -9.43 1.72
C GLY A 100 21.24 -9.11 2.22
N ILE A 101 21.37 -8.68 3.47
CA ILE A 101 22.66 -8.42 4.12
C ILE A 101 23.48 -9.71 4.19
N LEU A 102 22.88 -10.81 4.63
CA LEU A 102 23.55 -12.12 4.68
C LEU A 102 23.95 -12.58 3.28
N ALA A 103 23.08 -12.43 2.29
CA ALA A 103 23.36 -12.75 0.89
C ALA A 103 24.56 -11.95 0.37
N ASN A 104 24.58 -10.64 0.62
CA ASN A 104 25.69 -9.78 0.21
C ASN A 104 27.04 -10.21 0.83
N HIS A 105 27.00 -10.73 2.09
CA HIS A 105 28.20 -11.29 2.70
C HIS A 105 28.63 -12.62 2.07
N MET A 106 27.72 -13.45 1.60
CA MET A 106 28.01 -14.72 0.94
C MET A 106 28.43 -14.57 -0.53
N SER A 107 28.03 -13.51 -1.19
CA SER A 107 28.29 -13.25 -2.60
C SER A 107 29.75 -12.89 -2.85
N GLN A 108 30.25 -13.25 -4.05
CA GLN A 108 31.58 -12.85 -4.53
C GLN A 108 31.58 -11.35 -4.89
N ARG A 109 30.48 -10.88 -5.50
CA ARG A 109 30.26 -9.45 -5.82
C ARG A 109 29.51 -8.78 -4.67
N LYS A 110 29.96 -7.58 -4.27
CA LYS A 110 29.22 -6.74 -3.33
C LYS A 110 28.31 -5.80 -4.09
N VAL A 111 27.09 -5.60 -3.58
CA VAL A 111 26.07 -4.75 -4.19
C VAL A 111 25.47 -3.81 -3.15
N GLY A 112 24.95 -2.67 -3.58
CA GLY A 112 24.22 -1.76 -2.71
C GLY A 112 22.90 -2.38 -2.24
N ILE A 113 22.53 -2.12 -0.98
CA ILE A 113 21.30 -2.64 -0.34
C ILE A 113 20.37 -1.49 -0.01
N VAL A 114 19.21 -1.42 -0.68
CA VAL A 114 18.12 -0.54 -0.30
C VAL A 114 17.07 -1.34 0.43
N THR A 115 16.54 -0.80 1.54
CA THR A 115 15.43 -1.42 2.29
C THR A 115 14.28 -0.44 2.44
N THR A 116 13.08 -0.85 2.01
CA THR A 116 11.85 -0.07 2.20
C THR A 116 10.99 -0.67 3.32
N LEU A 117 10.68 0.17 4.32
CA LEU A 117 9.78 -0.14 5.42
C LEU A 117 8.33 0.12 5.00
N HIS A 118 7.43 -0.84 5.25
CA HIS A 118 6.03 -0.77 4.83
C HIS A 118 5.03 -0.63 5.97
N GLY A 119 5.47 -0.81 7.20
CA GLY A 119 4.65 -0.64 8.40
C GLY A 119 4.51 -1.87 9.25
N THR A 120 4.06 -3.02 8.76
CA THR A 120 3.88 -4.24 9.57
C THR A 120 5.18 -4.65 10.26
N ASP A 121 6.31 -4.51 9.60
CA ASP A 121 7.65 -4.76 10.12
C ASP A 121 8.01 -3.88 11.33
N ILE A 122 7.43 -2.70 11.43
CA ILE A 122 7.68 -1.74 12.51
C ILE A 122 6.50 -1.71 13.48
N THR A 123 5.30 -1.41 12.99
CA THR A 123 4.12 -1.12 13.82
C THR A 123 3.55 -2.35 14.53
N VAL A 124 3.90 -3.54 14.06
CA VAL A 124 3.50 -4.83 14.65
C VAL A 124 4.71 -5.59 15.16
N LEU A 125 5.67 -5.91 14.27
CA LEU A 125 6.82 -6.73 14.62
C LEU A 125 7.86 -5.97 15.46
N GLY A 126 7.96 -4.64 15.31
CA GLY A 126 8.85 -3.80 16.11
C GLY A 126 8.57 -3.81 17.61
N HIS A 127 7.35 -4.17 18.02
CA HIS A 127 6.98 -4.35 19.42
C HIS A 127 7.33 -5.73 20.00
N ASP A 128 7.76 -6.67 19.15
CA ASP A 128 8.23 -7.98 19.61
C ASP A 128 9.72 -7.91 19.97
N ARG A 129 10.00 -8.00 21.28
CA ARG A 129 11.38 -7.95 21.80
C ARG A 129 12.31 -8.99 21.20
N SER A 130 11.78 -10.13 20.72
CA SER A 130 12.58 -11.17 20.08
C SER A 130 13.07 -10.75 18.69
N LEU A 131 12.39 -9.82 18.03
CA LEU A 131 12.66 -9.37 16.66
C LEU A 131 13.31 -7.98 16.60
N GLU A 132 13.24 -7.18 17.67
CA GLU A 132 13.74 -5.80 17.73
C GLU A 132 15.20 -5.68 17.23
N ARG A 133 16.09 -6.55 17.70
CA ARG A 133 17.50 -6.53 17.29
C ARG A 133 17.70 -6.85 15.81
N ALA A 134 16.91 -7.78 15.27
CA ALA A 134 16.99 -8.16 13.87
C ALA A 134 16.45 -7.02 12.97
N ILE A 135 15.36 -6.36 13.39
CA ILE A 135 14.78 -5.21 12.69
C ILE A 135 15.80 -4.06 12.67
N ARG A 136 16.36 -3.70 13.83
CA ARG A 136 17.40 -2.67 13.92
C ARG A 136 18.61 -3.01 13.04
N PHE A 137 19.10 -4.23 13.10
CA PHE A 137 20.21 -4.70 12.27
C PHE A 137 19.90 -4.57 10.77
N GLY A 138 18.70 -4.99 10.34
CA GLY A 138 18.26 -4.85 8.95
C GLY A 138 18.27 -3.39 8.48
N ILE A 139 17.80 -2.47 9.33
CA ILE A 139 17.79 -1.02 9.04
C ILE A 139 19.21 -0.45 9.00
N GLU A 140 20.04 -0.72 10.01
CA GLU A 140 21.37 -0.12 10.16
C GLU A 140 22.41 -0.64 9.16
N LYS A 141 22.24 -1.90 8.70
CA LYS A 141 23.17 -2.56 7.76
C LYS A 141 22.76 -2.48 6.30
N SER A 142 21.56 -2.01 6.00
CA SER A 142 21.22 -1.58 4.64
C SER A 142 21.98 -0.30 4.30
N ASP A 143 22.41 -0.10 3.07
CA ASP A 143 23.12 1.13 2.68
C ASP A 143 22.15 2.32 2.72
N ILE A 144 20.93 2.15 2.23
CA ILE A 144 19.85 3.13 2.35
C ILE A 144 18.59 2.44 2.91
N THR A 145 17.94 3.09 3.88
CA THR A 145 16.64 2.67 4.38
C THR A 145 15.60 3.73 4.06
N THR A 146 14.47 3.31 3.49
CA THR A 146 13.34 4.21 3.19
C THR A 146 12.10 3.83 3.98
N ALA A 147 11.22 4.79 4.22
CA ALA A 147 9.90 4.58 4.79
C ALA A 147 8.83 5.21 3.88
N VAL A 148 7.65 4.58 3.81
CA VAL A 148 6.57 4.99 2.92
C VAL A 148 5.81 6.23 3.38
N SER A 149 6.14 6.78 4.56
CA SER A 149 5.59 8.03 5.09
C SER A 149 6.49 8.59 6.18
N GLU A 150 6.39 9.90 6.44
CA GLU A 150 7.07 10.54 7.58
C GLU A 150 6.58 9.96 8.92
N SER A 151 5.28 9.64 8.99
CA SER A 151 4.69 8.99 10.17
C SER A 151 5.33 7.64 10.46
N LEU A 152 5.55 6.80 9.44
CA LEU A 152 6.23 5.51 9.62
C LEU A 152 7.70 5.68 9.97
N LYS A 153 8.39 6.63 9.34
CA LYS A 153 9.77 7.00 9.69
C LYS A 153 9.88 7.37 11.17
N GLN A 154 9.02 8.28 11.65
CA GLN A 154 9.03 8.70 13.04
C GLN A 154 8.70 7.54 13.99
N GLU A 155 7.67 6.72 13.67
CA GLU A 155 7.32 5.54 14.47
C GLU A 155 8.49 4.52 14.50
N THR A 156 9.25 4.39 13.42
CA THR A 156 10.45 3.54 13.38
C THR A 156 11.53 4.07 14.33
N ILE A 157 11.77 5.37 14.32
CA ILE A 157 12.74 6.01 15.23
C ILE A 157 12.32 5.80 16.68
N ASP A 158 11.03 5.97 16.98
CA ASP A 158 10.50 5.89 18.36
C ASP A 158 10.46 4.45 18.92
N ILE A 159 10.34 3.42 18.05
CA ILE A 159 10.24 2.02 18.47
C ILE A 159 11.59 1.32 18.43
N VAL A 160 12.34 1.49 17.32
CA VAL A 160 13.54 0.71 17.02
C VAL A 160 14.83 1.43 17.42
N TYR A 161 14.79 2.77 17.52
CA TYR A 161 15.95 3.60 17.84
C TYR A 161 17.19 3.32 16.97
N PRO A 162 17.07 3.34 15.63
CA PRO A 162 18.21 3.06 14.76
C PRO A 162 19.21 4.22 14.77
N ASP A 163 20.50 3.90 14.70
CA ASP A 163 21.59 4.88 14.56
C ASP A 163 21.82 5.24 13.06
N LYS A 164 20.74 5.36 12.29
CA LYS A 164 20.78 5.64 10.86
C LYS A 164 19.60 6.48 10.41
N ASP A 165 19.85 7.40 9.50
CA ASP A 165 18.78 8.17 8.87
C ASP A 165 17.90 7.29 7.96
N ILE A 166 16.62 7.58 7.96
CA ILE A 166 15.61 6.94 7.13
C ILE A 166 15.07 7.99 6.16
N VAL A 167 15.10 7.69 4.88
CA VAL A 167 14.59 8.58 3.83
C VAL A 167 13.09 8.30 3.64
N THR A 168 12.28 9.34 3.58
CA THR A 168 10.87 9.16 3.24
C THR A 168 10.69 9.19 1.73
N ILE A 169 10.16 8.09 1.16
CA ILE A 169 9.70 8.02 -0.22
C ILE A 169 8.26 7.50 -0.19
N TYR A 170 7.33 8.33 -0.62
CA TYR A 170 5.91 7.96 -0.63
C TYR A 170 5.60 6.84 -1.61
N ASN A 171 4.50 6.14 -1.37
CA ASN A 171 3.96 5.23 -2.37
C ASN A 171 3.29 6.04 -3.50
N PHE A 172 3.16 5.38 -4.65
CA PHE A 172 2.45 5.85 -5.83
C PHE A 172 1.42 4.82 -6.28
N VAL A 173 0.64 5.13 -7.28
CA VAL A 173 -0.25 4.19 -7.97
C VAL A 173 0.02 4.26 -9.46
N ASP A 174 -0.24 3.16 -10.17
CA ASP A 174 -0.21 3.09 -11.63
C ASP A 174 -1.26 4.07 -12.21
N GLU A 175 -0.79 5.19 -12.77
CA GLU A 175 -1.63 6.27 -13.28
C GLU A 175 -2.40 5.87 -14.56
N ASP A 176 -1.90 4.90 -15.32
CA ASP A 176 -2.61 4.36 -16.48
C ASP A 176 -3.83 3.54 -16.07
N LYS A 177 -3.74 2.88 -14.94
CA LYS A 177 -4.81 2.05 -14.38
C LYS A 177 -5.77 2.84 -13.49
N PHE A 178 -5.23 3.63 -12.56
CA PHE A 178 -6.01 4.44 -11.62
C PHE A 178 -6.07 5.88 -12.11
N ASN A 179 -7.13 6.23 -12.81
CA ASN A 179 -7.36 7.56 -13.38
C ASN A 179 -8.85 7.86 -13.49
N MET A 180 -9.19 9.09 -13.86
CA MET A 180 -10.58 9.51 -14.04
C MET A 180 -11.12 9.26 -15.46
N GLU A 181 -10.33 8.74 -16.36
CA GLU A 181 -10.79 8.46 -17.72
C GLU A 181 -11.98 7.51 -17.69
N THR A 182 -12.97 7.77 -18.53
CA THR A 182 -14.22 6.99 -18.63
C THR A 182 -14.98 6.83 -17.30
N ARG A 183 -14.68 7.63 -16.26
CA ARG A 183 -15.28 7.51 -14.93
C ARG A 183 -16.81 7.56 -14.98
N GLU A 184 -17.40 8.53 -15.68
CA GLU A 184 -18.85 8.71 -15.72
C GLU A 184 -19.55 7.51 -16.40
N GLN A 185 -18.95 6.97 -17.46
CA GLN A 185 -19.48 5.77 -18.12
C GLN A 185 -19.41 4.56 -17.19
N ILE A 186 -18.22 4.29 -16.62
CA ILE A 186 -18.01 3.16 -15.69
C ILE A 186 -18.91 3.29 -14.47
N LYS A 187 -19.07 4.49 -13.91
CA LYS A 187 -19.96 4.76 -12.79
C LYS A 187 -21.39 4.35 -13.08
N LYS A 188 -21.90 4.72 -14.24
CA LYS A 188 -23.25 4.35 -14.69
C LYS A 188 -23.41 2.84 -14.87
N GLU A 189 -22.47 2.20 -15.55
CA GLU A 189 -22.46 0.74 -15.77
C GLU A 189 -22.38 -0.03 -14.44
N MET A 190 -21.51 0.38 -13.51
CA MET A 190 -21.34 -0.28 -12.23
C MET A 190 -22.55 -0.09 -11.32
N LYS A 191 -23.13 1.12 -11.28
CA LYS A 191 -24.39 1.35 -10.55
C LYS A 191 -25.49 0.43 -11.06
N ALA A 192 -25.67 0.33 -12.37
CA ALA A 192 -26.66 -0.59 -12.97
C ALA A 192 -26.38 -2.05 -12.61
N ARG A 193 -25.10 -2.49 -12.63
CA ARG A 193 -24.69 -3.84 -12.27
C ARG A 193 -25.03 -4.20 -10.82
N TYR A 194 -24.91 -3.25 -9.90
CA TYR A 194 -25.21 -3.44 -8.47
C TYR A 194 -26.66 -3.06 -8.10
N GLY A 195 -27.52 -2.71 -9.08
CA GLY A 195 -28.90 -2.31 -8.82
C GLY A 195 -29.03 -0.96 -8.10
N ILE A 196 -28.01 -0.11 -8.16
CA ILE A 196 -27.97 1.22 -7.57
C ILE A 196 -28.57 2.22 -8.56
N LYS A 197 -29.51 3.05 -8.09
CA LYS A 197 -30.10 4.11 -8.94
C LYS A 197 -29.05 5.15 -9.36
N GLU A 198 -29.28 5.79 -10.51
CA GLU A 198 -28.30 6.74 -11.09
C GLU A 198 -27.99 7.91 -10.13
N ASP A 199 -29.00 8.45 -9.45
CA ASP A 199 -28.85 9.58 -8.52
C ASP A 199 -28.36 9.21 -7.11
N THR A 200 -28.45 7.93 -6.73
CA THR A 200 -28.00 7.47 -5.40
C THR A 200 -26.50 7.65 -5.24
N LYS A 201 -26.05 8.29 -4.17
CA LYS A 201 -24.63 8.51 -3.89
C LYS A 201 -23.95 7.22 -3.39
N VAL A 202 -22.69 7.03 -3.74
CA VAL A 202 -21.92 5.83 -3.37
C VAL A 202 -20.77 6.23 -2.47
N ILE A 203 -20.77 5.68 -1.24
CA ILE A 203 -19.65 5.76 -0.31
C ILE A 203 -18.95 4.40 -0.33
N MET A 204 -17.63 4.40 -0.40
CA MET A 204 -16.86 3.17 -0.52
C MET A 204 -15.77 3.05 0.53
N HIS A 205 -15.45 1.82 0.91
CA HIS A 205 -14.24 1.44 1.64
C HIS A 205 -13.65 0.17 1.05
N SER A 206 -12.33 0.08 1.03
CA SER A 206 -11.60 -1.12 0.58
C SER A 206 -10.45 -1.44 1.53
N SER A 207 -10.45 -2.65 2.11
CA SER A 207 -9.34 -3.16 2.94
C SER A 207 -9.45 -4.66 3.20
N ASN A 208 -8.42 -5.22 3.88
CA ASN A 208 -8.59 -6.44 4.64
C ASN A 208 -9.34 -6.10 5.95
N PHE A 209 -10.47 -6.73 6.20
CA PHE A 209 -11.38 -6.39 7.30
C PHE A 209 -10.80 -6.81 8.67
N ARG A 210 -9.71 -6.14 9.08
CA ARG A 210 -9.13 -6.27 10.42
C ARG A 210 -9.68 -5.20 11.36
N LYS A 211 -9.66 -5.44 12.64
CA LYS A 211 -10.14 -4.54 13.69
C LYS A 211 -9.56 -3.12 13.59
N ILE A 212 -8.26 -3.01 13.29
CA ILE A 212 -7.57 -1.72 13.12
C ILE A 212 -8.11 -0.86 11.95
N LYS A 213 -8.86 -1.46 11.01
CA LYS A 213 -9.47 -0.73 9.89
C LYS A 213 -10.76 -0.02 10.27
N ARG A 214 -11.29 -0.27 11.48
CA ARG A 214 -12.44 0.41 12.07
C ARG A 214 -13.63 0.53 11.12
N ILE A 215 -13.98 -0.56 10.45
CA ILE A 215 -15.11 -0.60 9.52
C ILE A 215 -16.43 -0.36 10.25
N ASP A 216 -16.50 -0.74 11.54
CA ASP A 216 -17.59 -0.39 12.45
C ASP A 216 -17.86 1.12 12.50
N THR A 217 -16.81 1.93 12.54
CA THR A 217 -16.89 3.40 12.52
C THR A 217 -17.45 3.90 11.18
N ILE A 218 -17.05 3.28 10.06
CA ILE A 218 -17.57 3.61 8.72
C ILE A 218 -19.06 3.31 8.61
N VAL A 219 -19.50 2.12 9.09
CA VAL A 219 -20.92 1.75 9.07
C VAL A 219 -21.76 2.67 9.94
N ARG A 220 -21.25 3.09 11.10
CA ARG A 220 -21.93 4.07 11.96
C ARG A 220 -22.01 5.45 11.32
N ALA A 221 -20.93 5.91 10.67
CA ALA A 221 -20.95 7.17 9.91
C ALA A 221 -21.97 7.10 8.78
N PHE A 222 -21.98 6.01 8.02
CA PHE A 222 -22.95 5.79 6.94
C PHE A 222 -24.40 5.76 7.45
N ASN A 223 -24.66 5.17 8.61
CA ASN A 223 -25.99 5.20 9.22
C ASN A 223 -26.53 6.61 9.44
N GLU A 224 -25.66 7.58 9.75
CA GLU A 224 -26.08 8.97 9.87
C GLU A 224 -26.25 9.62 8.47
N VAL A 225 -25.34 9.36 7.53
CA VAL A 225 -25.40 9.91 6.17
C VAL A 225 -26.68 9.50 5.44
N GLN A 226 -27.07 8.23 5.50
CA GLN A 226 -28.23 7.72 4.75
C GLN A 226 -29.58 8.25 5.25
N LYS A 227 -29.62 8.96 6.38
CA LYS A 227 -30.81 9.66 6.87
C LYS A 227 -31.06 10.97 6.11
N GLU A 228 -30.00 11.59 5.61
CA GLU A 228 -29.99 12.91 4.96
C GLU A 228 -29.77 12.85 3.45
N VAL A 229 -29.08 11.80 2.97
CA VAL A 229 -28.68 11.65 1.57
C VAL A 229 -29.05 10.25 1.07
N ASP A 230 -29.76 10.17 -0.05
CA ASP A 230 -29.97 8.87 -0.70
C ASP A 230 -28.64 8.28 -1.13
N SER A 231 -28.21 7.25 -0.42
CA SER A 231 -26.84 6.72 -0.56
C SER A 231 -26.76 5.23 -0.22
N VAL A 232 -25.69 4.60 -0.72
CA VAL A 232 -25.29 3.23 -0.41
C VAL A 232 -23.83 3.19 0.04
N LEU A 233 -23.53 2.24 0.92
CA LEU A 233 -22.17 1.93 1.34
C LEU A 233 -21.68 0.66 0.66
N VAL A 234 -20.57 0.74 -0.07
CA VAL A 234 -19.93 -0.39 -0.74
C VAL A 234 -18.64 -0.75 0.01
N LEU A 235 -18.61 -1.96 0.58
CA LEU A 235 -17.47 -2.48 1.33
C LEU A 235 -16.77 -3.58 0.52
N VAL A 236 -15.53 -3.30 0.13
CA VAL A 236 -14.70 -4.18 -0.71
C VAL A 236 -13.61 -4.82 0.13
N GLY A 237 -13.51 -6.13 0.05
CA GLY A 237 -12.55 -6.92 0.80
C GLY A 237 -13.18 -7.98 1.67
N ASP A 238 -12.36 -8.60 2.50
CA ASP A 238 -12.78 -9.66 3.42
C ASP A 238 -11.83 -9.71 4.63
N GLY A 239 -12.25 -10.37 5.68
CA GLY A 239 -11.45 -10.57 6.88
C GLY A 239 -12.25 -10.82 8.15
N PRO A 240 -11.58 -10.88 9.31
CA PRO A 240 -12.21 -11.27 10.58
C PRO A 240 -13.41 -10.42 10.98
N GLU A 241 -13.45 -9.14 10.59
CA GLU A 241 -14.55 -8.22 10.96
C GLU A 241 -15.75 -8.26 10.01
N ALA A 242 -15.76 -9.09 8.95
CA ALA A 242 -16.85 -9.12 7.98
C ALA A 242 -18.21 -9.47 8.63
N MET A 243 -18.23 -10.44 9.55
CA MET A 243 -19.45 -10.81 10.28
C MET A 243 -19.88 -9.73 11.27
N THR A 244 -18.95 -9.07 11.94
CA THR A 244 -19.20 -7.94 12.84
C THR A 244 -19.88 -6.80 12.10
N VAL A 245 -19.37 -6.46 10.92
CA VAL A 245 -19.92 -5.42 10.04
C VAL A 245 -21.34 -5.77 9.59
N LYS A 246 -21.58 -7.01 9.16
CA LYS A 246 -22.91 -7.48 8.76
C LYS A 246 -23.92 -7.39 9.92
N SER A 247 -23.55 -7.88 11.09
CA SER A 247 -24.41 -7.84 12.29
C SER A 247 -24.69 -6.40 12.73
N LEU A 248 -23.71 -5.50 12.63
CA LEU A 248 -23.90 -4.09 12.93
C LEU A 248 -24.87 -3.43 11.95
N SER A 249 -24.75 -3.69 10.65
CA SER A 249 -25.65 -3.15 9.63
C SER A 249 -27.11 -3.62 9.89
N GLN A 250 -27.31 -4.88 10.24
CA GLN A 250 -28.61 -5.42 10.63
C GLN A 250 -29.18 -4.75 11.89
N SER A 251 -28.34 -4.59 12.93
CA SER A 251 -28.80 -3.96 14.19
C SER A 251 -29.19 -2.48 14.01
N LEU A 252 -28.63 -1.82 13.00
CA LEU A 252 -28.96 -0.44 12.63
C LEU A 252 -30.12 -0.35 11.61
N GLY A 253 -30.60 -1.48 11.05
CA GLY A 253 -31.67 -1.54 10.06
C GLY A 253 -31.28 -0.94 8.71
N ILE A 254 -30.00 -1.06 8.32
CA ILE A 254 -29.45 -0.50 7.07
C ILE A 254 -28.81 -1.56 6.17
N GLU A 255 -29.05 -2.84 6.42
CA GLU A 255 -28.43 -3.96 5.69
C GLU A 255 -28.73 -3.96 4.19
N ASP A 256 -29.86 -3.42 3.78
CA ASP A 256 -30.26 -3.27 2.37
C ASP A 256 -29.48 -2.17 1.63
N LYS A 257 -28.85 -1.25 2.38
CA LYS A 257 -28.02 -0.15 1.85
C LYS A 257 -26.51 -0.38 2.01
N VAL A 258 -26.09 -1.50 2.63
CA VAL A 258 -24.67 -1.86 2.83
C VAL A 258 -24.33 -3.07 1.97
N LEU A 259 -23.56 -2.85 0.91
CA LEU A 259 -23.16 -3.87 -0.05
C LEU A 259 -21.78 -4.43 0.33
N LEU A 260 -21.75 -5.65 0.90
CA LEU A 260 -20.53 -6.41 1.13
C LEU A 260 -20.20 -7.20 -0.15
N VAL A 261 -19.27 -6.70 -0.96
CA VAL A 261 -18.99 -7.28 -2.29
C VAL A 261 -17.83 -8.28 -2.28
N GLY A 262 -17.21 -8.52 -1.11
CA GLY A 262 -16.06 -9.43 -0.98
C GLY A 262 -14.79 -8.90 -1.65
N GLN A 263 -13.82 -9.80 -1.82
CA GLN A 263 -12.60 -9.48 -2.58
C GLN A 263 -12.92 -9.35 -4.08
N GLN A 264 -12.40 -8.30 -4.69
CA GLN A 264 -12.61 -8.01 -6.11
C GLN A 264 -11.28 -7.92 -6.86
N SER A 265 -11.22 -8.48 -8.05
CA SER A 265 -10.07 -8.33 -8.96
C SER A 265 -10.09 -6.97 -9.67
N ASP A 266 -11.27 -6.47 -10.01
CA ASP A 266 -11.49 -5.14 -10.60
C ASP A 266 -11.94 -4.15 -9.52
N VAL A 267 -10.98 -3.62 -8.77
CA VAL A 267 -11.25 -2.55 -7.78
C VAL A 267 -11.35 -1.18 -8.44
N VAL A 268 -10.75 -0.98 -9.61
CA VAL A 268 -10.72 0.31 -10.32
C VAL A 268 -12.13 0.76 -10.68
N SER A 269 -12.94 -0.13 -11.27
CA SER A 269 -14.32 0.18 -11.61
C SER A 269 -15.16 0.54 -10.38
N LEU A 270 -14.89 -0.07 -9.23
CA LEU A 270 -15.55 0.26 -7.97
C LEU A 270 -15.13 1.62 -7.44
N TYR A 271 -13.84 1.96 -7.49
CA TYR A 271 -13.35 3.30 -7.14
C TYR A 271 -13.97 4.36 -8.06
N LYS A 272 -14.02 4.13 -9.38
CA LYS A 272 -14.66 5.04 -10.35
C LYS A 272 -16.16 5.22 -10.09
N MET A 273 -16.83 4.19 -9.57
CA MET A 273 -18.24 4.27 -9.20
C MET A 273 -18.48 5.17 -7.97
N SER A 274 -17.55 5.23 -7.03
CA SER A 274 -17.75 5.87 -5.74
C SER A 274 -17.65 7.40 -5.79
N ASP A 275 -18.47 8.07 -4.99
CA ASP A 275 -18.41 9.53 -4.78
C ASP A 275 -17.42 9.85 -3.66
N LEU A 276 -17.52 9.13 -2.54
CA LEU A 276 -16.62 9.30 -1.39
C LEU A 276 -15.90 7.98 -1.07
N PHE A 277 -14.67 8.10 -0.62
CA PHE A 277 -13.91 6.98 -0.08
C PHE A 277 -13.60 7.22 1.40
N MET A 278 -13.99 6.30 2.27
CA MET A 278 -13.73 6.40 3.71
C MET A 278 -12.61 5.45 4.14
N LEU A 279 -11.57 5.98 4.76
CA LEU A 279 -10.50 5.21 5.42
C LEU A 279 -10.34 5.70 6.86
N LEU A 280 -11.14 5.14 7.78
CA LEU A 280 -11.20 5.57 9.19
C LEU A 280 -10.36 4.67 10.10
N SER A 281 -9.26 4.14 9.59
CA SER A 281 -8.35 3.22 10.29
C SER A 281 -7.79 3.85 11.57
N GLU A 282 -7.58 3.00 12.59
CA GLU A 282 -6.86 3.37 13.81
C GLU A 282 -5.34 3.46 13.58
N LYS A 283 -4.84 2.67 12.65
CA LYS A 283 -3.44 2.62 12.24
C LYS A 283 -3.32 2.42 10.73
N GLU A 284 -2.51 3.23 10.08
CA GLU A 284 -2.25 3.14 8.64
C GLU A 284 -0.85 3.69 8.33
N SER A 285 -0.03 2.90 7.65
CA SER A 285 1.34 3.35 7.32
C SER A 285 1.36 4.38 6.20
N PHE A 286 0.47 4.26 5.21
CA PHE A 286 0.33 5.21 4.11
C PHE A 286 -1.13 5.39 3.68
N GLY A 287 -1.82 4.27 3.35
CA GLY A 287 -3.18 4.30 2.82
C GLY A 287 -3.22 4.20 1.29
N LEU A 288 -2.56 3.17 0.72
CA LEU A 288 -2.53 2.98 -0.73
C LEU A 288 -3.94 2.95 -1.35
N ALA A 289 -4.90 2.24 -0.74
CA ALA A 289 -6.28 2.19 -1.21
C ALA A 289 -6.95 3.59 -1.26
N LEU A 290 -6.54 4.48 -0.34
CA LEU A 290 -6.99 5.87 -0.35
C LEU A 290 -6.46 6.61 -1.59
N LEU A 291 -5.16 6.48 -1.88
CA LEU A 291 -4.54 7.10 -3.04
C LEU A 291 -5.11 6.54 -4.35
N GLU A 292 -5.36 5.22 -4.43
CA GLU A 292 -6.03 4.57 -5.57
C GLU A 292 -7.43 5.17 -5.82
N ALA A 293 -8.25 5.29 -4.77
CA ALA A 293 -9.59 5.88 -4.84
C ALA A 293 -9.55 7.36 -5.26
N MET A 294 -8.62 8.12 -4.71
CA MET A 294 -8.42 9.54 -5.05
C MET A 294 -8.05 9.72 -6.54
N ASN A 295 -7.16 8.90 -7.09
CA ASN A 295 -6.82 8.93 -8.53
C ASN A 295 -8.03 8.60 -9.40
N CYS A 296 -8.93 7.73 -8.94
CA CYS A 296 -10.20 7.42 -9.61
C CYS A 296 -11.30 8.49 -9.40
N GLY A 297 -11.01 9.57 -8.67
CA GLY A 297 -11.91 10.72 -8.49
C GLY A 297 -12.85 10.64 -7.28
N SER A 298 -12.68 9.66 -6.37
CA SER A 298 -13.42 9.60 -5.11
C SER A 298 -12.83 10.56 -4.09
N VAL A 299 -13.64 11.49 -3.55
CA VAL A 299 -13.16 12.43 -2.53
C VAL A 299 -12.99 11.71 -1.18
N PRO A 300 -11.83 11.82 -0.52
CA PRO A 300 -11.53 11.04 0.66
C PRO A 300 -12.04 11.67 1.96
N ILE A 301 -12.44 10.79 2.90
CA ILE A 301 -12.58 11.11 4.32
C ILE A 301 -11.72 10.10 5.09
N GLY A 302 -10.70 10.58 5.79
CA GLY A 302 -9.75 9.76 6.51
C GLY A 302 -9.69 10.08 8.00
N SER A 303 -9.17 9.13 8.78
CA SER A 303 -8.84 9.38 10.18
C SER A 303 -7.50 10.11 10.33
N ASN A 304 -7.33 10.82 11.44
CA ASN A 304 -6.06 11.44 11.84
C ASN A 304 -5.06 10.39 12.34
N ALA A 305 -4.72 9.41 11.50
CA ALA A 305 -3.88 8.27 11.85
C ALA A 305 -2.78 8.02 10.81
N GLY A 306 -1.56 7.87 11.29
CA GLY A 306 -0.41 7.48 10.48
C GLY A 306 -0.24 8.31 9.21
N GLY A 307 0.01 7.63 8.09
CA GLY A 307 0.20 8.25 6.77
C GLY A 307 -1.07 8.82 6.13
N ILE A 308 -2.29 8.53 6.62
CA ILE A 308 -3.53 9.09 6.07
C ILE A 308 -3.49 10.63 6.06
N LYS A 309 -3.02 11.24 7.16
CA LYS A 309 -2.90 12.70 7.29
C LYS A 309 -1.83 13.32 6.37
N GLU A 310 -0.96 12.49 5.80
CA GLU A 310 0.02 12.95 4.81
C GLU A 310 -0.55 12.90 3.39
N VAL A 311 -1.44 11.94 3.12
CA VAL A 311 -2.11 11.81 1.82
C VAL A 311 -3.22 12.86 1.67
N ILE A 312 -4.02 13.10 2.71
CA ILE A 312 -5.12 14.07 2.67
C ILE A 312 -4.67 15.45 3.21
N GLN A 313 -4.84 16.51 2.44
CA GLN A 313 -4.80 17.87 2.93
C GLN A 313 -6.20 18.26 3.44
N HIS A 314 -6.38 18.26 4.77
CA HIS A 314 -7.67 18.57 5.42
C HIS A 314 -8.26 19.89 4.93
N GLY A 315 -9.53 19.86 4.53
CA GLY A 315 -10.27 21.03 4.04
C GLY A 315 -9.90 21.46 2.61
N LYS A 316 -8.99 20.75 1.91
CA LYS A 316 -8.57 21.07 0.54
C LYS A 316 -8.76 19.91 -0.43
N THR A 317 -8.19 18.74 -0.11
CA THR A 317 -8.22 17.55 -0.98
C THR A 317 -9.11 16.45 -0.42
N GLY A 318 -9.58 16.61 0.81
CA GLY A 318 -10.42 15.68 1.54
C GLY A 318 -10.63 16.15 2.98
N GLN A 319 -11.22 15.30 3.80
CA GLN A 319 -11.49 15.62 5.21
C GLN A 319 -10.77 14.64 6.12
N ILE A 320 -10.27 15.14 7.25
CA ILE A 320 -9.66 14.33 8.32
C ILE A 320 -10.51 14.47 9.56
N VAL A 321 -10.76 13.35 10.25
CA VAL A 321 -11.48 13.26 11.50
C VAL A 321 -10.65 12.53 12.55
N ASP A 322 -10.95 12.71 13.82
CA ASP A 322 -10.30 11.93 14.86
C ASP A 322 -10.69 10.44 14.78
N VAL A 323 -9.79 9.58 15.22
CA VAL A 323 -10.01 8.12 15.21
C VAL A 323 -11.26 7.79 16.03
N GLY A 324 -12.23 7.14 15.38
CA GLY A 324 -13.49 6.74 16.00
C GLY A 324 -14.60 7.79 15.96
N ASP A 325 -14.32 9.01 15.50
CA ASP A 325 -15.35 10.07 15.38
C ASP A 325 -16.20 9.88 14.11
N TYR A 326 -17.14 8.94 14.19
CA TYR A 326 -18.08 8.68 13.09
C TYR A 326 -19.06 9.84 12.86
N ASN A 327 -19.34 10.68 13.88
CA ASN A 327 -20.24 11.82 13.73
C ASN A 327 -19.60 12.92 12.86
N ALA A 328 -18.33 13.26 13.09
CA ALA A 328 -17.60 14.19 12.23
C ALA A 328 -17.47 13.64 10.80
N ALA A 329 -17.17 12.34 10.64
CA ALA A 329 -17.09 11.70 9.34
C ALA A 329 -18.43 11.78 8.58
N ALA A 330 -19.55 11.51 9.25
CA ALA A 330 -20.89 11.65 8.68
C ALA A 330 -21.19 13.09 8.27
N LYS A 331 -20.93 14.06 9.15
CA LYS A 331 -21.13 15.49 8.87
C LYS A 331 -20.39 15.95 7.61
N TYR A 332 -19.11 15.60 7.49
CA TYR A 332 -18.31 15.94 6.32
C TYR A 332 -18.80 15.22 5.06
N ALA A 333 -19.22 13.96 5.17
CA ALA A 333 -19.79 13.23 4.05
C ALA A 333 -21.08 13.86 3.54
N ILE A 334 -22.02 14.20 4.42
CA ILE A 334 -23.26 14.90 4.08
C ILE A 334 -22.95 16.21 3.39
N GLU A 335 -22.07 17.03 3.97
CA GLU A 335 -21.69 18.32 3.40
C GLU A 335 -21.14 18.20 1.97
N LEU A 336 -20.22 17.23 1.73
CA LEU A 336 -19.64 17.02 0.41
C LEU A 336 -20.66 16.44 -0.60
N LEU A 337 -21.58 15.58 -0.17
CA LEU A 337 -22.55 14.95 -1.06
C LEU A 337 -23.71 15.86 -1.45
N ILE A 338 -24.03 16.87 -0.63
CA ILE A 338 -25.09 17.85 -0.89
C ILE A 338 -24.55 19.06 -1.65
N ASN A 339 -23.29 19.48 -1.39
CA ASN A 339 -22.72 20.67 -1.97
C ASN A 339 -21.80 20.30 -3.16
N GLU A 340 -22.36 20.33 -4.36
CA GLU A 340 -21.67 19.97 -5.60
C GLU A 340 -20.47 20.88 -5.90
N ASP A 341 -20.56 22.18 -5.66
CA ASP A 341 -19.46 23.11 -5.89
C ASP A 341 -18.27 22.81 -4.98
N LYS A 342 -18.54 22.50 -3.69
CA LYS A 342 -17.52 22.11 -2.74
C LYS A 342 -16.90 20.76 -3.14
N TYR A 343 -17.72 19.79 -3.52
CA TYR A 343 -17.25 18.47 -3.99
C TYR A 343 -16.31 18.62 -5.18
N ASN A 344 -16.71 19.36 -6.20
CA ASN A 344 -15.93 19.58 -7.41
C ASN A 344 -14.61 20.32 -7.10
N THR A 345 -14.63 21.30 -6.21
CA THR A 345 -13.42 22.00 -5.75
C THR A 345 -12.44 21.04 -5.08
N PHE A 346 -12.93 20.17 -4.18
CA PHE A 346 -12.08 19.17 -3.51
C PHE A 346 -11.50 18.20 -4.51
N GLN A 347 -12.30 17.70 -5.45
CA GLN A 347 -11.86 16.76 -6.48
C GLN A 347 -10.76 17.37 -7.37
N GLN A 348 -10.91 18.60 -7.83
CA GLN A 348 -9.90 19.30 -8.64
C GLN A 348 -8.60 19.51 -7.86
N ASN A 349 -8.69 19.97 -6.62
CA ASN A 349 -7.53 20.18 -5.76
C ASN A 349 -6.80 18.84 -5.49
N MET A 350 -7.57 17.78 -5.23
CA MET A 350 -7.08 16.43 -4.98
C MET A 350 -6.28 15.90 -6.17
N ILE A 351 -6.81 15.95 -7.37
CA ILE A 351 -6.11 15.47 -8.58
C ILE A 351 -4.83 16.27 -8.83
N LYS A 352 -4.86 17.59 -8.64
CA LYS A 352 -3.65 18.42 -8.77
C LYS A 352 -2.59 18.06 -7.73
N ASP A 353 -2.99 17.84 -6.50
CA ASP A 353 -2.11 17.51 -5.39
C ASP A 353 -1.43 16.15 -5.60
N ILE A 354 -2.19 15.13 -6.02
CA ILE A 354 -1.67 13.80 -6.31
C ILE A 354 -0.57 13.87 -7.38
N LYS A 355 -0.84 14.54 -8.51
CA LYS A 355 0.12 14.71 -9.59
C LYS A 355 1.41 15.41 -9.16
N THR A 356 1.36 16.22 -8.12
CA THR A 356 2.53 16.95 -7.61
C THR A 356 3.33 16.13 -6.60
N ARG A 357 2.64 15.42 -5.70
CA ARG A 357 3.31 14.76 -4.55
C ARG A 357 3.52 13.27 -4.74
N PHE A 358 2.60 12.60 -5.41
CA PHE A 358 2.53 11.14 -5.49
C PHE A 358 2.57 10.62 -6.92
N SER A 359 3.03 11.45 -7.90
CA SER A 359 3.12 10.99 -9.27
C SER A 359 4.11 9.84 -9.40
N GLU A 360 3.73 8.86 -10.21
CA GLU A 360 4.51 7.66 -10.50
C GLU A 360 5.92 8.01 -10.96
N GLY A 361 6.06 8.88 -11.97
CA GLY A 361 7.36 9.27 -12.51
C GLY A 361 8.28 9.91 -11.48
N LYS A 362 7.75 10.74 -10.56
CA LYS A 362 8.52 11.34 -9.47
C LYS A 362 9.06 10.27 -8.53
N ILE A 363 8.19 9.41 -8.02
CA ILE A 363 8.58 8.40 -7.02
C ILE A 363 9.54 7.36 -7.61
N VAL A 364 9.31 6.93 -8.86
CA VAL A 364 10.23 6.02 -9.55
C VAL A 364 11.61 6.66 -9.72
N ASN A 365 11.67 7.95 -10.09
CA ASN A 365 12.94 8.66 -10.21
C ASN A 365 13.66 8.83 -8.87
N GLU A 366 12.95 9.09 -7.77
CA GLU A 366 13.55 9.15 -6.43
C GLU A 366 14.27 7.83 -6.08
N TYR A 367 13.66 6.66 -6.37
CA TYR A 367 14.34 5.38 -6.18
C TYR A 367 15.50 5.15 -7.14
N LEU A 368 15.38 5.56 -8.41
CA LEU A 368 16.48 5.43 -9.38
C LEU A 368 17.70 6.27 -8.97
N GLU A 369 17.49 7.47 -8.45
CA GLU A 369 18.58 8.32 -7.91
C GLU A 369 19.28 7.64 -6.73
N LEU A 370 18.53 7.01 -5.80
CA LEU A 370 19.14 6.24 -4.71
C LEU A 370 19.96 5.06 -5.20
N TYR A 371 19.47 4.31 -6.19
CA TYR A 371 20.24 3.18 -6.74
C TYR A 371 21.51 3.65 -7.45
N GLN A 372 21.44 4.75 -8.22
CA GLN A 372 22.59 5.31 -8.91
C GLN A 372 23.66 5.81 -7.95
N SER A 373 23.28 6.43 -6.83
CA SER A 373 24.25 6.88 -5.82
C SER A 373 25.05 5.72 -5.23
N LEU A 374 24.39 4.60 -4.92
CA LEU A 374 25.03 3.39 -4.38
C LEU A 374 25.99 2.72 -5.38
N ILE A 375 25.65 2.71 -6.67
CA ILE A 375 26.51 2.14 -7.70
C ILE A 375 27.78 2.97 -7.86
N GLN A 376 27.66 4.31 -7.85
CA GLN A 376 28.82 5.21 -7.97
C GLN A 376 29.76 5.14 -6.75
N GLU A 377 29.22 4.93 -5.55
CA GLU A 377 30.03 4.73 -4.34
C GLU A 377 30.83 3.43 -4.42
N ASN A 378 30.20 2.33 -4.84
CA ASN A 378 30.85 1.02 -4.98
C ASN A 378 31.93 0.99 -6.09
N ASP A 379 31.79 1.78 -7.15
CA ASP A 379 32.79 1.87 -8.23
C ASP A 379 34.03 2.69 -7.81
N ASN A 380 33.96 3.47 -6.73
CA ASN A 380 35.04 4.31 -6.22
C ASN A 380 35.83 3.68 -5.06
N GLU A 381 35.34 2.56 -4.47
CA GLU A 381 36.01 1.76 -3.45
C GLU A 381 36.82 0.61 -4.07
#